data_d445dd1eaaa58b34fc5f8016d13fd435
#
_entry.id   d445dd1eaaa58b34fc5f8016d13fd435
#
_cell.length_a   1.000
_cell.length_b   1.000
_cell.length_c   1.000
_cell.angle_alpha   90.00
_cell.angle_beta   90.00
_cell.angle_gamma   90.00
#
_symmetry.space_group_name_H-M   'P 1'
#
loop_
_entity.id
_entity.type
_entity.pdbx_description
1 polymer ?
#
loop_
_entity_poly.entity_id
_entity_poly.type
_entity_poly.pdbx_seq_one_letter_code
_entity_poly.pdbx_strand_id
1 'polypeptide(L)'
;MTAPATVPAAVTALRDSRLGRAARARWAGWGSPHLRKIVLVGLGGSALLALGSLGAGAPPVYDPVKRTPVLALLRDPIGERAALAFVYAGLAVLGMAWLYLGRALRRGEEGTDTGRLLKIAALWGAPLVFSVPLFSRDLYAYAAQAQIAHAGLDPYRFGPVSLPGPFLDEISGMWVDTPAPYGPLFLGIGRAVATVTGDRVVTTVFVMRLVAVAGVLLTARYLPRLARAAGGDPRVAVWLGVANPLVLAHFVAGGHNDALMVGLVVAGLTVAIEATEERWVAVGVVLCSAAVLVKAPAAVAVAFLAWVWAGRLSGRAVLVRACVRTGVVAAVSITVITGLTGLGFGWIDQLNASSQVLTWVSVPTAIGMLIELLRGVPNFVTYQDPVIAAVRFGGQVVTAAVLFWLWLRAGRAGWVRMLGLSLLAVVFLGPVVQPWYVLWGLTVLGATRLDRRAWLVFAGTSFWLSMMIAPQGSNLFLDWAPVIAMPLVAAVATIAVLGRSRDEVVEPVAAPGKLVVSAPPGDRELGPVASVR
;
A
#
# COMPACT_ATOMS: atom_id res chain seq x y z
N MET A 1 37.60 37.09 10.24
CA MET A 1 37.41 36.37 11.53
C MET A 1 36.01 36.61 12.01
N THR A 2 35.08 35.73 11.75
CA THR A 2 33.70 35.78 12.23
C THR A 2 33.62 35.05 13.57
N ALA A 3 33.20 35.75 14.63
CA ALA A 3 33.02 35.20 15.96
C ALA A 3 31.97 34.04 15.93
N PRO A 4 32.15 32.93 16.67
CA PRO A 4 31.17 31.87 16.75
C PRO A 4 29.89 32.38 17.44
N ALA A 5 28.73 32.12 16.83
CA ALA A 5 27.44 32.48 17.38
C ALA A 5 27.25 31.81 18.75
N THR A 6 27.10 32.61 19.80
CA THR A 6 26.86 32.18 21.18
C THR A 6 25.45 31.58 21.28
N VAL A 7 25.38 30.30 21.61
CA VAL A 7 24.11 29.59 21.88
C VAL A 7 23.44 30.28 23.11
N PRO A 8 22.15 30.65 23.03
CA PRO A 8 21.45 31.31 24.15
C PRO A 8 21.53 30.47 25.44
N ALA A 9 21.80 31.10 26.57
CA ALA A 9 21.98 30.46 27.88
C ALA A 9 20.80 29.56 28.29
N ALA A 10 19.57 29.90 27.87
CA ALA A 10 18.38 29.07 28.09
C ALA A 10 18.44 27.71 27.38
N VAL A 11 19.01 27.64 26.17
CA VAL A 11 19.18 26.40 25.42
C VAL A 11 20.22 25.51 26.08
N THR A 12 21.28 26.12 26.64
CA THR A 12 22.33 25.39 27.38
C THR A 12 21.77 24.84 28.70
N ALA A 13 20.98 25.64 29.45
CA ALA A 13 20.36 25.19 30.69
C ALA A 13 19.34 24.04 30.48
N LEU A 14 18.50 24.11 29.45
CA LEU A 14 17.62 23.01 29.07
C LEU A 14 18.40 21.76 28.66
N ARG A 15 19.52 21.93 27.95
CA ARG A 15 20.40 20.87 27.53
C ARG A 15 21.03 20.13 28.71
N ASP A 16 21.38 20.84 29.79
CA ASP A 16 22.07 20.28 30.95
C ASP A 16 21.12 19.88 32.10
N SER A 17 19.81 20.10 31.92
CA SER A 17 18.79 19.60 32.83
C SER A 17 18.77 18.05 32.91
N ARG A 18 18.23 17.48 34.01
CA ARG A 18 18.00 16.03 34.12
C ARG A 18 17.16 15.49 32.95
N LEU A 19 16.14 16.22 32.52
CA LEU A 19 15.29 15.88 31.37
C LEU A 19 16.10 15.91 30.05
N GLY A 20 16.94 16.95 29.86
CA GLY A 20 17.80 17.05 28.67
C GLY A 20 18.85 15.93 28.60
N ARG A 21 19.43 15.53 29.73
CA ARG A 21 20.36 14.38 29.79
C ARG A 21 19.65 13.05 29.51
N ALA A 22 18.47 12.81 30.11
CA ALA A 22 17.68 11.59 29.86
C ALA A 22 17.21 11.51 28.41
N ALA A 23 16.78 12.63 27.81
CA ALA A 23 16.40 12.70 26.40
C ALA A 23 17.60 12.40 25.49
N ARG A 24 18.80 12.94 25.79
CA ARG A 24 20.01 12.64 25.02
C ARG A 24 20.44 11.18 25.15
N ALA A 25 20.36 10.58 26.33
CA ALA A 25 20.68 9.18 26.55
C ALA A 25 19.72 8.27 25.78
N ARG A 26 18.40 8.56 25.83
CA ARG A 26 17.40 7.86 25.02
C ARG A 26 17.65 8.04 23.52
N TRP A 27 18.00 9.25 23.09
CA TRP A 27 18.30 9.56 21.69
C TRP A 27 19.62 8.92 21.23
N ALA A 28 20.63 8.84 22.11
CA ALA A 28 21.86 8.12 21.82
C ALA A 28 21.61 6.62 21.53
N GLY A 29 20.62 6.01 22.19
CA GLY A 29 20.19 4.65 21.94
C GLY A 29 19.50 4.41 20.58
N TRP A 30 19.28 5.43 19.74
CA TRP A 30 18.64 5.31 18.42
C TRP A 30 19.61 4.87 17.30
N GLY A 31 20.86 4.51 17.60
CA GLY A 31 21.84 4.04 16.65
C GLY A 31 22.89 5.10 16.33
N SER A 32 23.53 4.97 15.17
CA SER A 32 24.60 5.86 14.74
C SER A 32 24.17 7.34 14.67
N PRO A 33 25.12 8.29 14.80
CA PRO A 33 24.83 9.71 14.58
C PRO A 33 24.24 10.00 13.18
N HIS A 34 24.67 9.25 12.17
CA HIS A 34 24.17 9.35 10.81
C HIS A 34 22.69 8.91 10.72
N LEU A 35 22.34 7.75 11.29
CA LEU A 35 20.96 7.27 11.33
C LEU A 35 20.04 8.26 12.05
N ARG A 36 20.49 8.85 13.18
CA ARG A 36 19.71 9.86 13.90
C ARG A 36 19.42 11.10 13.06
N LYS A 37 20.37 11.55 12.22
CA LYS A 37 20.13 12.65 11.26
C LYS A 37 19.05 12.26 10.24
N ILE A 38 19.12 11.05 9.67
CA ILE A 38 18.13 10.54 8.73
C ILE A 38 16.72 10.55 9.37
N VAL A 39 16.60 10.09 10.61
CA VAL A 39 15.33 10.06 11.36
C VAL A 39 14.75 11.47 11.53
N LEU A 40 15.58 12.45 11.93
CA LEU A 40 15.14 13.84 12.10
C LEU A 40 14.77 14.50 10.78
N VAL A 41 15.55 14.27 9.73
CA VAL A 41 15.26 14.80 8.39
C VAL A 41 13.93 14.25 7.87
N GLY A 42 13.68 12.94 8.02
CA GLY A 42 12.41 12.35 7.62
C GLY A 42 11.21 12.85 8.45
N LEU A 43 11.40 13.03 9.78
CA LEU A 43 10.37 13.65 10.63
C LEU A 43 10.09 15.09 10.19
N GLY A 44 11.13 15.88 9.87
CA GLY A 44 10.99 17.23 9.33
C GLY A 44 10.21 17.22 8.01
N GLY A 45 10.50 16.27 7.11
CA GLY A 45 9.74 16.07 5.86
C GLY A 45 8.27 15.79 6.10
N SER A 46 7.96 14.87 7.03
CA SER A 46 6.57 14.57 7.40
C SER A 46 5.85 15.76 8.07
N ALA A 47 6.55 16.50 8.90
CA ALA A 47 6.00 17.71 9.52
C ALA A 47 5.69 18.80 8.47
N LEU A 48 6.59 19.00 7.48
CA LEU A 48 6.33 19.91 6.36
C LEU A 48 5.13 19.47 5.53
N LEU A 49 4.98 18.15 5.25
CA LEU A 49 3.81 17.60 4.60
C LEU A 49 2.53 17.91 5.38
N ALA A 50 2.53 17.66 6.70
CA ALA A 50 1.38 17.90 7.55
C ALA A 50 1.02 19.40 7.64
N LEU A 51 2.00 20.27 7.76
CA LEU A 51 1.79 21.73 7.73
C LEU A 51 1.28 22.20 6.37
N GLY A 52 1.92 21.77 5.29
CA GLY A 52 1.50 22.09 3.93
C GLY A 52 0.09 21.61 3.61
N SER A 53 -0.36 20.49 4.21
CA SER A 53 -1.72 19.99 4.02
C SER A 53 -2.79 20.98 4.45
N LEU A 54 -2.51 21.84 5.44
CA LEU A 54 -3.45 22.86 5.93
C LEU A 54 -3.81 23.90 4.86
N GLY A 55 -2.88 24.19 3.93
CA GLY A 55 -3.10 25.14 2.83
C GLY A 55 -3.41 24.45 1.49
N ALA A 56 -2.67 23.39 1.15
CA ALA A 56 -2.70 22.76 -0.18
C ALA A 56 -3.38 21.40 -0.22
N GLY A 57 -3.79 20.80 0.90
CA GLY A 57 -4.50 19.51 0.94
C GLY A 57 -5.93 19.60 0.39
N ALA A 58 -6.68 18.51 0.51
CA ALA A 58 -8.09 18.42 0.17
C ALA A 58 -8.96 18.76 1.40
N PRO A 59 -9.26 20.04 1.67
CA PRO A 59 -10.07 20.43 2.83
C PRO A 59 -11.54 20.06 2.62
N PRO A 60 -12.31 19.94 3.71
CA PRO A 60 -13.76 19.90 3.60
C PRO A 60 -14.32 21.26 3.14
N VAL A 61 -15.52 21.28 2.59
CA VAL A 61 -16.21 22.51 2.16
C VAL A 61 -16.35 23.48 3.34
N TYR A 62 -16.77 22.98 4.49
CA TYR A 62 -16.77 23.74 5.76
C TYR A 62 -15.42 23.62 6.45
N ASP A 63 -14.41 24.26 5.86
CA ASP A 63 -13.01 24.16 6.28
C ASP A 63 -12.76 24.80 7.67
N PRO A 64 -12.41 24.03 8.70
CA PRO A 64 -12.07 24.57 10.01
C PRO A 64 -10.84 25.48 10.00
N VAL A 65 -9.91 25.30 9.05
CA VAL A 65 -8.70 26.10 8.90
C VAL A 65 -9.06 27.56 8.59
N LYS A 66 -10.06 27.78 7.71
CA LYS A 66 -10.54 29.14 7.37
C LYS A 66 -11.17 29.87 8.55
N ARG A 67 -11.66 29.14 9.56
CA ARG A 67 -12.27 29.73 10.77
C ARG A 67 -11.26 30.13 11.83
N THR A 68 -9.99 29.76 11.67
CA THR A 68 -8.91 30.08 12.60
C THR A 68 -8.06 31.20 12.00
N PRO A 69 -8.06 32.43 12.54
CA PRO A 69 -7.49 33.62 11.87
C PRO A 69 -6.07 33.45 11.36
N VAL A 70 -5.17 32.85 12.18
CA VAL A 70 -3.77 32.64 11.78
C VAL A 70 -3.65 31.54 10.69
N LEU A 71 -4.45 30.50 10.77
CA LEU A 71 -4.41 29.40 9.80
C LEU A 71 -5.12 29.78 8.50
N ALA A 72 -6.06 30.69 8.52
CA ALA A 72 -6.74 31.20 7.34
C ALA A 72 -5.77 31.80 6.32
N LEU A 73 -4.64 32.36 6.78
CA LEU A 73 -3.57 32.86 5.90
C LEU A 73 -2.99 31.77 4.98
N LEU A 74 -3.07 30.49 5.36
CA LEU A 74 -2.65 29.38 4.50
C LEU A 74 -3.62 29.11 3.35
N ARG A 75 -4.81 29.73 3.37
CA ARG A 75 -5.84 29.63 2.32
C ARG A 75 -5.92 30.85 1.41
N ASP A 76 -5.07 31.85 1.65
CA ASP A 76 -4.88 32.96 0.71
C ASP A 76 -4.00 32.50 -0.47
N PRO A 77 -4.06 33.15 -1.64
CA PRO A 77 -3.30 32.73 -2.82
C PRO A 77 -1.77 32.62 -2.59
N ILE A 78 -1.20 33.43 -1.72
CA ILE A 78 0.22 33.36 -1.33
C ILE A 78 0.44 32.20 -0.37
N GLY A 79 -0.43 32.04 0.62
CA GLY A 79 -0.40 30.95 1.59
C GLY A 79 -0.57 29.58 0.95
N GLU A 80 -1.49 29.44 0.00
CA GLU A 80 -1.69 28.20 -0.77
C GLU A 80 -0.44 27.81 -1.57
N ARG A 81 0.22 28.78 -2.24
CA ARG A 81 1.49 28.53 -2.95
C ARG A 81 2.60 28.10 -2.01
N ALA A 82 2.72 28.76 -0.84
CA ALA A 82 3.69 28.38 0.19
C ALA A 82 3.38 26.98 0.76
N ALA A 83 2.12 26.69 1.03
CA ALA A 83 1.67 25.37 1.48
C ALA A 83 1.94 24.28 0.44
N LEU A 84 1.72 24.55 -0.85
CA LEU A 84 2.06 23.66 -1.95
C LEU A 84 3.57 23.36 -1.99
N ALA A 85 4.39 24.41 -1.84
CA ALA A 85 5.84 24.25 -1.76
C ALA A 85 6.25 23.40 -0.54
N PHE A 86 5.60 23.57 0.62
CA PHE A 86 5.85 22.73 1.80
C PHE A 86 5.47 21.26 1.56
N VAL A 87 4.37 20.97 0.87
CA VAL A 87 4.00 19.58 0.54
C VAL A 87 5.07 18.93 -0.34
N TYR A 88 5.46 19.56 -1.45
CA TYR A 88 6.45 18.97 -2.35
C TYR A 88 7.86 18.90 -1.73
N ALA A 89 8.27 19.94 -1.00
CA ALA A 89 9.52 19.90 -0.25
C ALA A 89 9.51 18.82 0.83
N GLY A 90 8.41 18.71 1.60
CA GLY A 90 8.22 17.69 2.61
C GLY A 90 8.29 16.28 2.03
N LEU A 91 7.64 16.06 0.88
CA LEU A 91 7.65 14.78 0.19
C LEU A 91 9.06 14.44 -0.35
N ALA A 92 9.76 15.40 -0.95
CA ALA A 92 11.13 15.21 -1.42
C ALA A 92 12.08 14.91 -0.25
N VAL A 93 12.00 15.66 0.85
CA VAL A 93 12.81 15.45 2.06
C VAL A 93 12.54 14.09 2.70
N LEU A 94 11.26 13.71 2.85
CA LEU A 94 10.87 12.40 3.38
C LEU A 94 11.35 11.27 2.46
N GLY A 95 11.18 11.39 1.14
CA GLY A 95 11.63 10.43 0.15
C GLY A 95 13.15 10.26 0.16
N MET A 96 13.89 11.37 0.22
CA MET A 96 15.36 11.33 0.34
C MET A 96 15.80 10.69 1.66
N ALA A 97 15.18 11.04 2.79
CA ALA A 97 15.46 10.40 4.08
C ALA A 97 15.22 8.88 4.02
N TRP A 98 14.15 8.46 3.36
CA TRP A 98 13.84 7.03 3.15
C TRP A 98 14.86 6.32 2.26
N LEU A 99 15.34 6.96 1.17
CA LEU A 99 16.41 6.41 0.35
C LEU A 99 17.72 6.27 1.14
N TYR A 100 18.09 7.28 1.95
CA TYR A 100 19.27 7.20 2.83
C TYR A 100 19.10 6.15 3.93
N LEU A 101 17.88 5.95 4.46
CA LEU A 101 17.58 4.86 5.38
C LEU A 101 17.80 3.50 4.71
N GLY A 102 17.37 3.33 3.44
CA GLY A 102 17.62 2.14 2.64
C GLY A 102 19.12 1.89 2.41
N ARG A 103 19.91 2.97 2.21
CA ARG A 103 21.37 2.89 2.11
C ARG A 103 22.03 2.47 3.43
N ALA A 104 21.60 3.05 4.55
CA ALA A 104 22.08 2.67 5.89
C ALA A 104 21.77 1.20 6.19
N LEU A 105 20.55 0.74 5.85
CA LEU A 105 20.12 -0.65 5.96
C LEU A 105 21.04 -1.60 5.17
N ARG A 106 21.34 -1.27 3.91
CA ARG A 106 22.22 -2.09 3.05
C ARG A 106 23.66 -2.16 3.55
N ARG A 107 24.12 -1.15 4.30
CA ARG A 107 25.45 -1.10 4.92
C ARG A 107 25.49 -1.80 6.29
N GLY A 108 24.36 -2.34 6.75
CA GLY A 108 24.30 -2.92 8.09
C GLY A 108 24.56 -1.92 9.21
N GLU A 109 24.23 -0.63 8.99
CA GLU A 109 24.52 0.44 9.94
C GLU A 109 23.82 0.19 11.27
N GLU A 110 24.51 0.49 12.39
CA GLU A 110 23.94 0.34 13.72
C GLU A 110 22.60 1.06 13.87
N GLY A 111 21.61 0.33 14.37
CA GLY A 111 20.25 0.85 14.55
C GLY A 111 19.30 0.58 13.40
N THR A 112 19.68 -0.21 12.41
CA THR A 112 18.78 -0.62 11.32
C THR A 112 18.08 -1.95 11.61
N ASP A 113 17.85 -2.29 12.88
CA ASP A 113 17.03 -3.45 13.26
C ASP A 113 15.54 -3.23 12.99
N THR A 114 14.81 -4.33 12.85
CA THR A 114 13.37 -4.31 12.50
C THR A 114 12.53 -3.47 13.46
N GLY A 115 12.78 -3.59 14.78
CA GLY A 115 12.01 -2.86 15.79
C GLY A 115 12.23 -1.34 15.70
N ARG A 116 13.46 -0.92 15.39
CA ARG A 116 13.79 0.49 15.23
C ARG A 116 13.24 1.06 13.92
N LEU A 117 13.28 0.29 12.84
CA LEU A 117 12.65 0.70 11.57
C LEU A 117 11.14 0.90 11.73
N LEU A 118 10.45 0.06 12.50
CA LEU A 118 9.03 0.25 12.84
C LEU A 118 8.80 1.53 13.66
N LYS A 119 9.68 1.85 14.62
CA LYS A 119 9.62 3.11 15.37
C LYS A 119 9.86 4.34 14.47
N ILE A 120 10.79 4.24 13.51
CA ILE A 120 11.04 5.29 12.52
C ILE A 120 9.78 5.51 11.66
N ALA A 121 9.18 4.44 11.15
CA ALA A 121 7.95 4.52 10.37
C ALA A 121 6.79 5.16 11.17
N ALA A 122 6.62 4.77 12.45
CA ALA A 122 5.61 5.35 13.33
C ALA A 122 5.89 6.85 13.59
N LEU A 123 7.16 7.23 13.82
CA LEU A 123 7.56 8.61 14.04
C LEU A 123 7.30 9.48 12.81
N TRP A 124 7.62 8.98 11.60
CA TRP A 124 7.36 9.69 10.35
C TRP A 124 5.87 9.72 10.00
N GLY A 125 5.12 8.67 10.35
CA GLY A 125 3.67 8.64 10.13
C GLY A 125 2.86 9.53 11.06
N ALA A 126 3.34 9.76 12.29
CA ALA A 126 2.57 10.45 13.33
C ALA A 126 2.04 11.84 12.92
N PRO A 127 2.83 12.76 12.32
CA PRO A 127 2.30 14.05 11.86
C PRO A 127 1.22 13.89 10.79
N LEU A 128 1.32 12.85 9.94
CA LEU A 128 0.45 12.62 8.80
C LEU A 128 -0.94 12.08 9.21
N VAL A 129 -1.05 11.42 10.37
CA VAL A 129 -2.35 11.00 10.92
C VAL A 129 -3.28 12.19 11.11
N PHE A 130 -2.73 13.34 11.49
CA PHE A 130 -3.49 14.57 11.79
C PHE A 130 -3.52 15.57 10.63
N SER A 131 -2.94 15.25 9.48
CA SER A 131 -2.97 16.10 8.30
C SER A 131 -4.40 16.25 7.73
N VAL A 132 -4.67 17.34 7.03
CA VAL A 132 -5.80 17.40 6.10
C VAL A 132 -5.60 16.27 5.07
N PRO A 133 -6.65 15.61 4.54
CA PRO A 133 -6.48 14.58 3.52
C PRO A 133 -5.57 15.07 2.38
N LEU A 134 -4.58 14.24 2.01
CA LEU A 134 -3.60 14.54 0.97
C LEU A 134 -3.71 13.52 -0.16
N PHE A 135 -3.48 14.00 -1.38
CA PHE A 135 -3.34 13.20 -2.59
C PHE A 135 -4.59 12.42 -3.01
N SER A 136 -5.74 12.64 -2.35
CA SER A 136 -7.03 12.06 -2.73
C SER A 136 -8.18 12.68 -1.95
N ARG A 137 -9.38 12.63 -2.53
CA ARG A 137 -10.65 12.88 -1.82
C ARG A 137 -11.40 11.58 -1.49
N ASP A 138 -10.77 10.41 -1.61
CA ASP A 138 -11.42 9.12 -1.39
C ASP A 138 -12.00 8.97 0.02
N LEU A 139 -11.34 9.54 1.05
CA LEU A 139 -11.88 9.54 2.41
C LEU A 139 -13.28 10.17 2.49
N TYR A 140 -13.54 11.20 1.71
CA TYR A 140 -14.86 11.83 1.66
C TYR A 140 -15.86 10.94 0.93
N ALA A 141 -15.43 10.29 -0.17
CA ALA A 141 -16.26 9.33 -0.89
C ALA A 141 -16.63 8.12 0.01
N TYR A 142 -15.67 7.61 0.78
CA TYR A 142 -15.94 6.55 1.78
C TYR A 142 -16.93 7.00 2.84
N ALA A 143 -16.79 8.22 3.34
CA ALA A 143 -17.69 8.79 4.34
C ALA A 143 -19.12 8.95 3.79
N ALA A 144 -19.27 9.44 2.57
CA ALA A 144 -20.59 9.56 1.94
C ALA A 144 -21.28 8.21 1.66
N GLN A 145 -20.52 7.23 1.16
CA GLN A 145 -21.02 5.86 0.96
C GLN A 145 -21.38 5.18 2.30
N ALA A 146 -20.64 5.50 3.36
CA ALA A 146 -20.97 5.05 4.71
C ALA A 146 -22.30 5.65 5.19
N GLN A 147 -22.57 6.92 4.89
CA GLN A 147 -23.85 7.58 5.22
C GLN A 147 -25.01 6.98 4.45
N ILE A 148 -24.86 6.63 3.17
CA ILE A 148 -25.87 5.91 2.38
C ILE A 148 -26.23 4.60 3.09
N ALA A 149 -25.23 3.80 3.47
CA ALA A 149 -25.46 2.54 4.19
C ALA A 149 -26.06 2.77 5.58
N HIS A 150 -25.73 3.87 6.28
CA HIS A 150 -26.29 4.24 7.57
C HIS A 150 -27.75 4.65 7.45
N ALA A 151 -28.12 5.38 6.41
CA ALA A 151 -29.48 5.77 6.10
C ALA A 151 -30.39 4.59 5.66
N GLY A 152 -29.85 3.38 5.59
CA GLY A 152 -30.61 2.19 5.17
C GLY A 152 -30.81 2.06 3.67
N LEU A 153 -30.15 2.89 2.87
CA LEU A 153 -30.13 2.78 1.41
C LEU A 153 -29.07 1.75 0.97
N ASP A 154 -29.29 1.11 -0.18
CA ASP A 154 -28.33 0.17 -0.74
C ASP A 154 -27.18 0.93 -1.44
N PRO A 155 -25.95 0.93 -0.89
CA PRO A 155 -24.83 1.67 -1.46
C PRO A 155 -24.34 1.10 -2.79
N TYR A 156 -24.80 -0.08 -3.19
CA TYR A 156 -24.49 -0.70 -4.49
C TYR A 156 -25.46 -0.31 -5.60
N ARG A 157 -26.58 0.32 -5.24
CA ARG A 157 -27.60 0.81 -6.18
C ARG A 157 -27.63 2.33 -6.24
N PHE A 158 -27.32 2.98 -5.13
CA PHE A 158 -27.44 4.42 -4.97
C PHE A 158 -26.05 5.06 -4.83
N GLY A 159 -25.77 6.02 -5.70
CA GLY A 159 -24.62 6.92 -5.56
C GLY A 159 -24.88 8.01 -4.51
N PRO A 160 -23.85 8.76 -4.12
CA PRO A 160 -23.93 9.83 -3.13
C PRO A 160 -25.01 10.88 -3.38
N VAL A 161 -25.34 11.18 -4.65
CA VAL A 161 -26.40 12.12 -5.03
C VAL A 161 -27.77 11.75 -4.43
N SER A 162 -28.00 10.47 -4.13
CA SER A 162 -29.24 9.98 -3.56
C SER A 162 -29.46 10.36 -2.09
N LEU A 163 -28.42 10.88 -1.43
CA LEU A 163 -28.46 11.35 -0.03
C LEU A 163 -27.90 12.77 0.06
N PRO A 164 -28.70 13.81 -0.28
CA PRO A 164 -28.27 15.20 -0.15
C PRO A 164 -27.86 15.54 1.28
N GLY A 165 -26.81 16.31 1.43
CA GLY A 165 -26.29 16.72 2.74
C GLY A 165 -24.80 17.02 2.70
N PRO A 166 -24.18 17.30 3.86
CA PRO A 166 -22.83 17.83 3.93
C PRO A 166 -21.75 16.90 3.37
N PHE A 167 -22.04 15.59 3.25
CA PHE A 167 -21.11 14.63 2.66
C PHE A 167 -21.15 14.64 1.13
N LEU A 168 -22.28 14.98 0.51
CA LEU A 168 -22.39 15.11 -0.93
C LEU A 168 -21.52 16.25 -1.45
N ASP A 169 -21.48 17.38 -0.73
CA ASP A 169 -20.71 18.56 -1.11
C ASP A 169 -19.18 18.29 -1.15
N GLU A 170 -18.75 17.23 -0.47
CA GLU A 170 -17.34 16.86 -0.35
C GLU A 170 -16.81 15.99 -1.49
N ILE A 171 -17.69 15.44 -2.32
CA ILE A 171 -17.31 14.43 -3.31
C ILE A 171 -16.87 15.10 -4.62
N SER A 172 -15.88 14.49 -5.28
CA SER A 172 -15.53 14.85 -6.65
C SER A 172 -16.71 14.56 -7.58
N GLY A 173 -17.03 15.50 -8.48
CA GLY A 173 -18.16 15.39 -9.41
C GLY A 173 -18.18 14.06 -10.20
N MET A 174 -17.03 13.47 -10.46
CA MET A 174 -16.90 12.16 -11.11
C MET A 174 -17.59 11.02 -10.33
N TRP A 175 -17.70 11.11 -9.01
CA TRP A 175 -18.17 10.02 -8.13
C TRP A 175 -19.57 10.28 -7.55
N VAL A 176 -20.21 11.40 -7.89
CA VAL A 176 -21.50 11.83 -7.31
C VAL A 176 -22.61 10.81 -7.57
N ASP A 177 -22.68 10.28 -8.81
CA ASP A 177 -23.69 9.28 -9.22
C ASP A 177 -23.20 7.83 -9.12
N THR A 178 -21.93 7.61 -8.69
CA THR A 178 -21.32 6.28 -8.76
C THR A 178 -21.61 5.48 -7.48
N PRO A 179 -22.29 4.31 -7.59
CA PRO A 179 -22.45 3.38 -6.49
C PRO A 179 -21.09 2.88 -5.96
N ALA A 180 -21.07 2.38 -4.72
CA ALA A 180 -19.85 1.99 -4.04
C ALA A 180 -19.17 0.76 -4.68
N PRO A 181 -17.89 0.85 -5.11
CA PRO A 181 -17.15 -0.28 -5.67
C PRO A 181 -16.43 -1.13 -4.60
N TYR A 182 -16.74 -0.95 -3.34
CA TYR A 182 -16.04 -1.58 -2.22
C TYR A 182 -16.84 -2.74 -1.64
N GLY A 183 -16.14 -3.73 -1.08
CA GLY A 183 -16.76 -4.89 -0.48
C GLY A 183 -17.56 -4.56 0.79
N PRO A 184 -18.51 -5.46 1.16
CA PRO A 184 -19.46 -5.21 2.26
C PRO A 184 -18.80 -5.10 3.63
N LEU A 185 -17.63 -5.69 3.87
CA LEU A 185 -16.92 -5.50 5.13
C LEU A 185 -16.49 -4.04 5.30
N PHE A 186 -15.93 -3.42 4.26
CA PHE A 186 -15.48 -2.02 4.34
C PHE A 186 -16.67 -1.06 4.51
N LEU A 187 -17.74 -1.27 3.78
CA LEU A 187 -18.96 -0.46 3.93
C LEU A 187 -19.66 -0.69 5.26
N GLY A 188 -19.63 -1.92 5.81
CA GLY A 188 -20.12 -2.22 7.14
C GLY A 188 -19.34 -1.50 8.24
N ILE A 189 -17.99 -1.45 8.11
CA ILE A 189 -17.14 -0.62 8.98
C ILE A 189 -17.52 0.85 8.84
N GLY A 190 -17.66 1.34 7.62
CA GLY A 190 -18.08 2.72 7.33
C GLY A 190 -19.43 3.05 7.98
N ARG A 191 -20.43 2.16 7.84
CA ARG A 191 -21.74 2.32 8.49
C ARG A 191 -21.62 2.43 10.01
N ALA A 192 -20.77 1.60 10.63
CA ALA A 192 -20.53 1.68 12.07
C ALA A 192 -19.85 3.02 12.45
N VAL A 193 -18.92 3.51 11.65
CA VAL A 193 -18.31 4.84 11.82
C VAL A 193 -19.39 5.92 11.71
N ALA A 194 -20.22 5.91 10.66
CA ALA A 194 -21.29 6.87 10.46
C ALA A 194 -22.29 6.89 11.64
N THR A 195 -22.64 5.71 12.18
CA THR A 195 -23.50 5.60 13.37
C THR A 195 -22.94 6.33 14.59
N VAL A 196 -21.60 6.33 14.78
CA VAL A 196 -20.96 6.97 15.93
C VAL A 196 -20.70 8.47 15.69
N THR A 197 -20.40 8.85 14.44
CA THR A 197 -19.96 10.21 14.09
C THR A 197 -21.11 11.11 13.62
N GLY A 198 -22.24 10.53 13.19
CA GLY A 198 -23.38 11.27 12.62
C GLY A 198 -22.95 12.12 11.43
N ASP A 199 -23.52 13.32 11.30
CA ASP A 199 -23.29 14.26 10.19
C ASP A 199 -21.99 15.08 10.29
N ARG A 200 -21.05 14.66 11.14
CA ARG A 200 -19.79 15.39 11.36
C ARG A 200 -18.73 14.96 10.36
N VAL A 201 -18.69 15.59 9.19
CA VAL A 201 -17.77 15.26 8.09
C VAL A 201 -16.32 15.08 8.56
N VAL A 202 -15.74 16.09 9.24
CA VAL A 202 -14.34 16.06 9.69
C VAL A 202 -14.06 14.87 10.61
N THR A 203 -14.98 14.59 11.55
CA THR A 203 -14.84 13.48 12.50
C THR A 203 -14.94 12.13 11.77
N THR A 204 -15.90 11.98 10.85
CA THR A 204 -16.08 10.75 10.04
C THR A 204 -14.84 10.48 9.21
N VAL A 205 -14.34 11.46 8.48
CA VAL A 205 -13.12 11.38 7.66
C VAL A 205 -11.91 11.00 8.53
N PHE A 206 -11.76 11.59 9.71
CA PHE A 206 -10.68 11.25 10.64
C PHE A 206 -10.78 9.80 11.14
N VAL A 207 -11.96 9.32 11.53
CA VAL A 207 -12.15 7.94 11.99
C VAL A 207 -11.94 6.94 10.83
N MET A 208 -12.40 7.25 9.61
CA MET A 208 -12.10 6.43 8.43
C MET A 208 -10.59 6.36 8.14
N ARG A 209 -9.85 7.45 8.36
CA ARG A 209 -8.37 7.40 8.30
C ARG A 209 -7.79 6.45 9.35
N LEU A 210 -8.32 6.43 10.56
CA LEU A 210 -7.85 5.49 11.59
C LEU A 210 -8.08 4.04 11.19
N VAL A 211 -9.12 3.73 10.40
CA VAL A 211 -9.31 2.39 9.80
C VAL A 211 -8.16 2.06 8.83
N ALA A 212 -7.74 2.99 8.00
CA ALA A 212 -6.58 2.80 7.12
C ALA A 212 -5.28 2.64 7.93
N VAL A 213 -5.08 3.46 8.96
CA VAL A 213 -3.93 3.34 9.90
C VAL A 213 -3.92 1.97 10.59
N ALA A 214 -5.06 1.43 10.98
CA ALA A 214 -5.15 0.07 11.52
C ALA A 214 -4.64 -0.98 10.51
N GLY A 215 -4.92 -0.81 9.22
CA GLY A 215 -4.35 -1.63 8.14
C GLY A 215 -2.82 -1.53 8.06
N VAL A 216 -2.26 -0.32 8.18
CA VAL A 216 -0.80 -0.11 8.25
C VAL A 216 -0.20 -0.78 9.49
N LEU A 217 -0.86 -0.70 10.65
CA LEU A 217 -0.43 -1.37 11.88
C LEU A 217 -0.48 -2.90 11.76
N LEU A 218 -1.49 -3.46 11.10
CA LEU A 218 -1.53 -4.90 10.76
C LEU A 218 -0.34 -5.27 9.87
N THR A 219 -0.07 -4.48 8.83
CA THR A 219 1.10 -4.69 7.97
C THR A 219 2.39 -4.63 8.80
N ALA A 220 2.57 -3.62 9.64
CA ALA A 220 3.74 -3.47 10.50
C ALA A 220 3.94 -4.65 11.46
N ARG A 221 2.84 -5.23 11.97
CA ARG A 221 2.87 -6.38 12.90
C ARG A 221 3.22 -7.71 12.22
N TYR A 222 2.71 -7.93 11.01
CA TYR A 222 2.78 -9.24 10.35
C TYR A 222 3.84 -9.32 9.24
N LEU A 223 4.14 -8.24 8.53
CA LEU A 223 5.08 -8.23 7.41
C LEU A 223 6.51 -8.71 7.77
N PRO A 224 7.10 -8.33 8.93
CA PRO A 224 8.40 -8.86 9.33
C PRO A 224 8.40 -10.38 9.56
N ARG A 225 7.26 -10.93 10.02
CA ARG A 225 7.09 -12.38 10.22
C ARG A 225 6.96 -13.08 8.87
N LEU A 226 6.12 -12.54 7.97
CA LEU A 226 5.99 -13.04 6.60
C LEU A 226 7.36 -13.07 5.91
N ALA A 227 8.16 -12.02 6.07
CA ALA A 227 9.50 -11.95 5.47
C ALA A 227 10.41 -13.08 5.98
N ARG A 228 10.45 -13.31 7.30
CA ARG A 228 11.23 -14.43 7.86
C ARG A 228 10.76 -15.79 7.29
N ALA A 229 9.46 -16.01 7.25
CA ALA A 229 8.87 -17.25 6.77
C ALA A 229 9.08 -17.46 5.25
N ALA A 230 9.10 -16.37 4.47
CA ALA A 230 9.35 -16.39 3.03
C ALA A 230 10.84 -16.34 2.65
N GLY A 231 11.75 -16.32 3.63
CA GLY A 231 13.21 -16.28 3.43
C GLY A 231 13.76 -14.92 2.99
N GLY A 232 13.00 -13.83 3.18
CA GLY A 232 13.42 -12.46 2.97
C GLY A 232 14.03 -11.82 4.22
N ASP A 233 14.47 -10.57 4.10
CA ASP A 233 14.96 -9.77 5.23
C ASP A 233 13.81 -8.96 5.84
N PRO A 234 13.44 -9.18 7.12
CA PRO A 234 12.39 -8.42 7.81
C PRO A 234 12.62 -6.92 7.82
N ARG A 235 13.90 -6.48 7.81
CA ARG A 235 14.26 -5.06 7.79
C ARG A 235 13.92 -4.41 6.44
N VAL A 236 14.24 -5.13 5.35
CA VAL A 236 13.89 -4.72 3.98
C VAL A 236 12.38 -4.66 3.80
N ALA A 237 11.67 -5.65 4.32
CA ALA A 237 10.21 -5.69 4.28
C ALA A 237 9.59 -4.48 4.97
N VAL A 238 10.06 -4.10 6.17
CA VAL A 238 9.58 -2.92 6.90
C VAL A 238 9.95 -1.63 6.16
N TRP A 239 11.18 -1.52 5.66
CA TRP A 239 11.62 -0.36 4.91
C TRP A 239 10.75 -0.12 3.66
N LEU A 240 10.45 -1.18 2.88
CA LEU A 240 9.70 -1.08 1.63
C LEU A 240 8.18 -1.05 1.85
N GLY A 241 7.64 -1.80 2.83
CA GLY A 241 6.20 -1.99 3.00
C GLY A 241 5.56 -1.18 4.13
N VAL A 242 6.35 -0.47 4.98
CA VAL A 242 5.80 0.32 6.11
C VAL A 242 6.41 1.72 6.16
N ALA A 243 7.75 1.86 6.11
CA ALA A 243 8.42 3.16 6.19
C ALA A 243 8.48 3.90 4.83
N ASN A 244 7.93 3.32 3.78
CA ASN A 244 7.92 3.84 2.43
C ASN A 244 7.12 5.16 2.33
N PRO A 245 7.66 6.23 1.71
CA PRO A 245 6.94 7.48 1.54
C PRO A 245 5.60 7.32 0.81
N LEU A 246 5.49 6.36 -0.11
CA LEU A 246 4.23 6.04 -0.79
C LEU A 246 3.17 5.49 0.20
N VAL A 247 3.58 4.65 1.17
CA VAL A 247 2.71 4.19 2.27
C VAL A 247 2.28 5.36 3.15
N LEU A 248 3.24 6.19 3.56
CA LEU A 248 2.99 7.31 4.46
C LEU A 248 2.08 8.38 3.80
N ALA A 249 2.32 8.70 2.54
CA ALA A 249 1.53 9.66 1.79
C ALA A 249 0.10 9.15 1.50
N HIS A 250 -0.05 7.93 1.02
CA HIS A 250 -1.35 7.45 0.53
C HIS A 250 -2.14 6.64 1.57
N PHE A 251 -1.47 5.74 2.33
CA PHE A 251 -2.21 4.95 3.32
C PHE A 251 -2.46 5.71 4.62
N VAL A 252 -1.51 6.59 5.04
CA VAL A 252 -1.67 7.35 6.27
C VAL A 252 -2.32 8.71 5.99
N ALA A 253 -1.69 9.59 5.19
CA ALA A 253 -2.22 10.93 4.94
C ALA A 253 -3.46 10.91 4.02
N GLY A 254 -3.46 10.08 2.97
CA GLY A 254 -4.59 9.87 2.07
C GLY A 254 -5.70 8.99 2.62
N GLY A 255 -5.40 8.09 3.57
CA GLY A 255 -6.38 7.24 4.24
C GLY A 255 -7.04 6.18 3.35
N HIS A 256 -6.34 5.70 2.30
CA HIS A 256 -6.92 4.72 1.38
C HIS A 256 -7.23 3.37 2.05
N ASN A 257 -8.40 2.80 1.73
CA ASN A 257 -8.86 1.51 2.25
C ASN A 257 -7.97 0.33 1.83
N ASP A 258 -7.16 0.53 0.80
CA ASP A 258 -6.10 -0.39 0.37
C ASP A 258 -5.16 -0.79 1.52
N ALA A 259 -4.93 0.11 2.47
CA ALA A 259 -4.14 -0.16 3.67
C ALA A 259 -4.73 -1.30 4.51
N LEU A 260 -6.05 -1.30 4.72
CA LEU A 260 -6.74 -2.37 5.45
C LEU A 260 -6.71 -3.68 4.65
N MET A 261 -6.95 -3.61 3.33
CA MET A 261 -6.85 -4.77 2.45
C MET A 261 -5.46 -5.41 2.53
N VAL A 262 -4.39 -4.64 2.35
CA VAL A 262 -3.00 -5.11 2.40
C VAL A 262 -2.66 -5.66 3.78
N GLY A 263 -3.09 -4.99 4.85
CA GLY A 263 -2.89 -5.44 6.23
C GLY A 263 -3.52 -6.81 6.51
N LEU A 264 -4.75 -7.01 6.06
CA LEU A 264 -5.46 -8.30 6.18
C LEU A 264 -4.81 -9.39 5.32
N VAL A 265 -4.41 -9.08 4.07
CA VAL A 265 -3.65 -10.01 3.22
C VAL A 265 -2.37 -10.45 3.90
N VAL A 266 -1.53 -9.50 4.34
CA VAL A 266 -0.25 -9.81 4.99
C VAL A 266 -0.46 -10.62 6.27
N ALA A 267 -1.48 -10.29 7.07
CA ALA A 267 -1.84 -11.05 8.26
C ALA A 267 -2.28 -12.48 7.91
N GLY A 268 -3.18 -12.63 6.93
CA GLY A 268 -3.67 -13.93 6.47
C GLY A 268 -2.57 -14.83 5.91
N LEU A 269 -1.69 -14.28 5.06
CA LEU A 269 -0.52 -15.00 4.53
C LEU A 269 0.43 -15.43 5.65
N THR A 270 0.68 -14.56 6.63
CA THR A 270 1.57 -14.87 7.76
C THR A 270 0.99 -16.00 8.62
N VAL A 271 -0.29 -15.89 9.00
CA VAL A 271 -0.95 -16.91 9.80
C VAL A 271 -0.96 -18.25 9.09
N ALA A 272 -1.21 -18.26 7.78
CA ALA A 272 -1.22 -19.48 6.99
C ALA A 272 0.17 -20.13 6.84
N ILE A 273 1.22 -19.34 6.57
CA ILE A 273 2.58 -19.89 6.36
C ILE A 273 3.19 -20.42 7.66
N GLU A 274 2.94 -19.74 8.78
CA GLU A 274 3.41 -20.15 10.12
C GLU A 274 2.52 -21.23 10.76
N ALA A 275 1.40 -21.59 10.14
CA ALA A 275 0.46 -22.57 10.68
C ALA A 275 1.14 -23.91 10.96
N THR A 276 0.91 -24.48 12.13
CA THR A 276 1.27 -25.86 12.48
C THR A 276 0.13 -26.85 12.19
N GLU A 277 -1.10 -26.37 12.21
CA GLU A 277 -2.33 -27.14 11.98
C GLU A 277 -3.15 -26.54 10.83
N GLU A 278 -3.94 -27.38 10.15
CA GLU A 278 -4.78 -26.95 9.01
C GLU A 278 -5.79 -25.86 9.38
N ARG A 279 -6.29 -25.84 10.61
CA ARG A 279 -7.22 -24.79 11.07
C ARG A 279 -6.63 -23.38 10.93
N TRP A 280 -5.32 -23.20 11.16
CA TRP A 280 -4.67 -21.89 11.02
C TRP A 280 -4.49 -21.49 9.56
N VAL A 281 -4.35 -22.47 8.63
CA VAL A 281 -4.43 -22.16 7.20
C VAL A 281 -5.83 -21.65 6.85
N ALA A 282 -6.88 -22.28 7.38
CA ALA A 282 -8.25 -21.81 7.21
C ALA A 282 -8.44 -20.38 7.76
N VAL A 283 -7.90 -20.06 8.94
CA VAL A 283 -7.90 -18.68 9.47
C VAL A 283 -7.20 -17.71 8.52
N GLY A 284 -6.07 -18.11 7.91
CA GLY A 284 -5.40 -17.31 6.88
C GLY A 284 -6.30 -17.05 5.67
N VAL A 285 -7.06 -18.06 5.22
CA VAL A 285 -8.04 -17.91 4.13
C VAL A 285 -9.18 -16.97 4.54
N VAL A 286 -9.69 -17.07 5.78
CA VAL A 286 -10.73 -16.15 6.31
C VAL A 286 -10.24 -14.71 6.29
N LEU A 287 -9.00 -14.44 6.74
CA LEU A 287 -8.43 -13.08 6.75
C LEU A 287 -8.24 -12.53 5.32
N CYS A 288 -7.75 -13.36 4.39
CA CYS A 288 -7.65 -12.94 2.98
C CYS A 288 -9.02 -12.76 2.33
N SER A 289 -10.04 -13.56 2.70
CA SER A 289 -11.42 -13.37 2.24
C SER A 289 -12.04 -12.08 2.81
N ALA A 290 -11.74 -11.75 4.06
CA ALA A 290 -12.09 -10.45 4.64
C ALA A 290 -11.43 -9.29 3.86
N ALA A 291 -10.17 -9.45 3.41
CA ALA A 291 -9.51 -8.48 2.56
C ALA A 291 -10.20 -8.33 1.19
N VAL A 292 -10.73 -9.41 0.58
CA VAL A 292 -11.57 -9.35 -0.63
C VAL A 292 -12.80 -8.48 -0.39
N LEU A 293 -13.41 -8.62 0.78
CA LEU A 293 -14.60 -7.84 1.18
C LEU A 293 -14.26 -6.41 1.66
N VAL A 294 -12.98 -6.03 1.63
CA VAL A 294 -12.55 -4.62 1.61
C VAL A 294 -12.37 -4.18 0.17
N LYS A 295 -11.60 -4.95 -0.63
CA LYS A 295 -11.32 -4.62 -2.04
C LYS A 295 -10.97 -5.89 -2.83
N ALA A 296 -11.65 -6.09 -3.95
CA ALA A 296 -11.64 -7.32 -4.76
C ALA A 296 -10.26 -7.88 -5.16
N PRO A 297 -9.21 -7.06 -5.47
CA PRO A 297 -7.90 -7.58 -5.88
C PRO A 297 -7.25 -8.55 -4.88
N ALA A 298 -7.64 -8.52 -3.61
CA ALA A 298 -7.17 -9.47 -2.59
C ALA A 298 -7.56 -10.94 -2.90
N ALA A 299 -8.52 -11.19 -3.82
CA ALA A 299 -8.89 -12.55 -4.26
C ALA A 299 -7.69 -13.33 -4.83
N VAL A 300 -6.73 -12.63 -5.43
CA VAL A 300 -5.47 -13.24 -5.87
C VAL A 300 -4.73 -13.91 -4.70
N ALA A 301 -4.68 -13.26 -3.54
CA ALA A 301 -4.03 -13.84 -2.36
C ALA A 301 -4.75 -15.11 -1.87
N VAL A 302 -6.08 -15.12 -1.91
CA VAL A 302 -6.87 -16.32 -1.56
C VAL A 302 -6.47 -17.50 -2.44
N ALA A 303 -6.37 -17.30 -3.77
CA ALA A 303 -6.00 -18.36 -4.71
C ALA A 303 -4.59 -18.94 -4.42
N PHE A 304 -3.64 -18.10 -3.99
CA PHE A 304 -2.29 -18.56 -3.66
C PHE A 304 -2.20 -19.33 -2.33
N LEU A 305 -3.16 -19.19 -1.42
CA LEU A 305 -3.21 -19.98 -0.18
C LEU A 305 -3.46 -21.47 -0.44
N ALA A 306 -3.99 -21.84 -1.60
CA ALA A 306 -4.07 -23.24 -2.02
C ALA A 306 -2.69 -23.92 -2.03
N TRP A 307 -1.61 -23.21 -2.39
CA TRP A 307 -0.24 -23.75 -2.35
C TRP A 307 0.25 -23.99 -0.92
N VAL A 308 -0.14 -23.15 0.03
CA VAL A 308 0.16 -23.35 1.45
C VAL A 308 -0.55 -24.60 1.97
N TRP A 309 -1.82 -24.75 1.59
CA TRP A 309 -2.60 -25.93 1.96
C TRP A 309 -2.08 -27.20 1.31
N ALA A 310 -1.72 -27.14 0.01
CA ALA A 310 -1.14 -28.27 -0.73
C ALA A 310 0.13 -28.81 -0.06
N GLY A 311 0.98 -27.95 0.48
CA GLY A 311 2.19 -28.34 1.22
C GLY A 311 1.94 -29.12 2.52
N ARG A 312 0.68 -29.21 2.98
CA ARG A 312 0.26 -29.95 4.19
C ARG A 312 -0.55 -31.19 3.90
N LEU A 313 -0.94 -31.41 2.66
CA LEU A 313 -1.70 -32.56 2.23
C LEU A 313 -0.78 -33.61 1.63
N SER A 314 -1.16 -34.86 1.72
CA SER A 314 -0.46 -36.01 1.11
C SER A 314 -1.42 -36.83 0.26
N GLY A 315 -0.88 -37.73 -0.59
CA GLY A 315 -1.63 -38.62 -1.44
C GLY A 315 -1.97 -38.03 -2.81
N ARG A 316 -3.01 -38.56 -3.48
CA ARG A 316 -3.38 -38.17 -4.84
C ARG A 316 -4.15 -36.86 -4.90
N ALA A 317 -4.03 -36.13 -6.01
CA ALA A 317 -4.74 -34.91 -6.33
C ALA A 317 -4.61 -33.81 -5.24
N VAL A 318 -3.44 -33.71 -4.61
CA VAL A 318 -3.18 -32.78 -3.48
C VAL A 318 -3.58 -31.34 -3.82
N LEU A 319 -3.17 -30.82 -4.98
CA LEU A 319 -3.45 -29.45 -5.37
C LEU A 319 -4.95 -29.20 -5.58
N VAL A 320 -5.67 -30.16 -6.20
CA VAL A 320 -7.11 -30.05 -6.40
C VAL A 320 -7.84 -30.01 -5.05
N ARG A 321 -7.48 -30.88 -4.11
CA ARG A 321 -8.06 -30.87 -2.75
C ARG A 321 -7.75 -29.58 -2.01
N ALA A 322 -6.54 -29.05 -2.16
CA ALA A 322 -6.16 -27.77 -1.58
C ALA A 322 -6.98 -26.61 -2.18
N CYS A 323 -7.16 -26.59 -3.50
CA CYS A 323 -8.01 -25.61 -4.18
C CYS A 323 -9.46 -25.70 -3.70
N VAL A 324 -10.02 -26.90 -3.61
CA VAL A 324 -11.40 -27.11 -3.11
C VAL A 324 -11.55 -26.64 -1.67
N ARG A 325 -10.63 -27.01 -0.77
CA ARG A 325 -10.67 -26.56 0.64
C ARG A 325 -10.56 -25.05 0.75
N THR A 326 -9.61 -24.44 0.04
CA THR A 326 -9.44 -22.97 0.01
C THR A 326 -10.69 -22.31 -0.53
N GLY A 327 -11.26 -22.80 -1.62
CA GLY A 327 -12.48 -22.28 -2.23
C GLY A 327 -13.70 -22.39 -1.31
N VAL A 328 -13.88 -23.51 -0.64
CA VAL A 328 -15.00 -23.70 0.32
C VAL A 328 -14.86 -22.75 1.50
N VAL A 329 -13.68 -22.68 2.14
CA VAL A 329 -13.48 -21.76 3.27
C VAL A 329 -13.66 -20.30 2.83
N ALA A 330 -13.16 -19.92 1.66
CA ALA A 330 -13.34 -18.58 1.12
C ALA A 330 -14.83 -18.26 0.84
N ALA A 331 -15.55 -19.17 0.16
CA ALA A 331 -16.97 -18.99 -0.13
C ALA A 331 -17.80 -18.85 1.15
N VAL A 332 -17.59 -19.73 2.14
CA VAL A 332 -18.28 -19.66 3.45
C VAL A 332 -17.94 -18.34 4.14
N SER A 333 -16.66 -17.95 4.18
CA SER A 333 -16.23 -16.70 4.83
C SER A 333 -16.85 -15.46 4.18
N ILE A 334 -16.82 -15.40 2.84
CA ILE A 334 -17.41 -14.30 2.07
C ILE A 334 -18.92 -14.24 2.33
N THR A 335 -19.62 -15.37 2.27
CA THR A 335 -21.07 -15.43 2.51
C THR A 335 -21.43 -15.01 3.94
N VAL A 336 -20.73 -15.54 4.93
CA VAL A 336 -20.99 -15.22 6.35
C VAL A 336 -20.73 -13.75 6.64
N ILE A 337 -19.56 -13.21 6.24
CA ILE A 337 -19.23 -11.80 6.49
C ILE A 337 -20.19 -10.87 5.75
N THR A 338 -20.53 -11.17 4.49
CA THR A 338 -21.54 -10.41 3.73
C THR A 338 -22.90 -10.43 4.43
N GLY A 339 -23.34 -11.61 4.87
CA GLY A 339 -24.59 -11.76 5.63
C GLY A 339 -24.61 -10.92 6.92
N LEU A 340 -23.52 -10.93 7.69
CA LEU A 340 -23.38 -10.14 8.91
C LEU A 340 -23.45 -8.62 8.66
N THR A 341 -23.03 -8.14 7.50
CA THR A 341 -23.14 -6.72 7.15
C THR A 341 -24.55 -6.34 6.68
N GLY A 342 -25.35 -7.29 6.18
CA GLY A 342 -26.66 -7.05 5.62
C GLY A 342 -26.66 -6.27 4.28
N LEU A 343 -25.48 -6.06 3.64
CA LEU A 343 -25.34 -5.24 2.44
C LEU A 343 -25.44 -6.03 1.12
N GLY A 344 -25.44 -7.38 1.20
CA GLY A 344 -25.58 -8.24 0.02
C GLY A 344 -24.35 -8.27 -0.91
N PHE A 345 -24.53 -8.79 -2.12
CA PHE A 345 -23.48 -9.05 -3.10
C PHE A 345 -23.41 -8.02 -4.24
N GLY A 346 -24.14 -6.91 -4.16
CA GLY A 346 -24.20 -5.88 -5.22
C GLY A 346 -22.83 -5.26 -5.58
N TRP A 347 -21.82 -5.39 -4.69
CA TRP A 347 -20.46 -4.94 -4.99
C TRP A 347 -19.83 -5.65 -6.20
N ILE A 348 -20.30 -6.85 -6.55
CA ILE A 348 -19.79 -7.61 -7.71
C ILE A 348 -20.12 -6.87 -9.01
N ASP A 349 -21.30 -6.27 -9.11
CA ASP A 349 -21.72 -5.49 -10.27
C ASP A 349 -20.93 -4.17 -10.40
N GLN A 350 -20.37 -3.68 -9.28
CA GLN A 350 -19.61 -2.44 -9.20
C GLN A 350 -18.09 -2.59 -9.41
N LEU A 351 -17.59 -3.80 -9.71
CA LEU A 351 -16.15 -4.07 -9.87
C LEU A 351 -15.49 -3.20 -10.97
N ASN A 352 -16.25 -2.78 -11.96
CA ASN A 352 -15.77 -1.95 -13.06
C ASN A 352 -15.96 -0.43 -12.84
N ALA A 353 -16.55 0.01 -11.73
CA ALA A 353 -16.83 1.42 -11.50
C ALA A 353 -15.57 2.30 -11.57
N SER A 354 -14.43 1.82 -11.09
CA SER A 354 -13.16 2.54 -11.19
C SER A 354 -12.60 2.69 -12.61
N SER A 355 -13.12 1.93 -13.60
CA SER A 355 -12.67 1.99 -15.00
C SER A 355 -13.02 3.30 -15.69
N GLN A 356 -13.84 4.15 -15.08
CA GLN A 356 -14.12 5.52 -15.56
C GLN A 356 -12.85 6.38 -15.62
N VAL A 357 -11.82 6.07 -14.83
CA VAL A 357 -10.57 6.82 -14.82
C VAL A 357 -9.66 6.37 -15.97
N LEU A 358 -9.19 7.33 -16.76
CA LEU A 358 -8.17 7.11 -17.81
C LEU A 358 -6.80 7.52 -17.27
N THR A 359 -5.81 6.64 -17.38
CA THR A 359 -4.44 6.94 -16.91
C THR A 359 -3.39 6.43 -17.89
N TRP A 360 -2.33 7.20 -18.14
CA TRP A 360 -1.18 6.80 -18.95
C TRP A 360 -0.29 5.72 -18.29
N VAL A 361 -0.48 5.45 -17.02
CA VAL A 361 0.29 4.45 -16.26
C VAL A 361 -0.30 3.04 -16.40
N SER A 362 -1.58 2.90 -16.75
CA SER A 362 -2.17 1.62 -17.12
C SER A 362 -1.74 1.23 -18.53
N VAL A 363 -1.03 0.12 -18.68
CA VAL A 363 -0.52 -0.33 -19.98
C VAL A 363 -1.62 -0.45 -21.05
N PRO A 364 -2.75 -1.16 -20.81
CA PRO A 364 -3.79 -1.26 -21.83
C PRO A 364 -4.47 0.09 -22.09
N THR A 365 -4.68 0.92 -21.07
CA THR A 365 -5.29 2.24 -21.26
C THR A 365 -4.36 3.15 -22.06
N ALA A 366 -3.06 3.16 -21.77
CA ALA A 366 -2.08 3.93 -22.51
C ALA A 366 -1.99 3.51 -23.99
N ILE A 367 -2.05 2.20 -24.27
CA ILE A 367 -2.09 1.68 -25.65
C ILE A 367 -3.35 2.16 -26.35
N GLY A 368 -4.52 2.07 -25.71
CA GLY A 368 -5.79 2.56 -26.30
C GLY A 368 -5.74 4.06 -26.57
N MET A 369 -5.27 4.87 -25.61
CA MET A 369 -5.10 6.32 -25.76
C MET A 369 -4.10 6.67 -26.88
N LEU A 370 -3.01 5.91 -27.00
CA LEU A 370 -2.03 6.11 -28.09
C LEU A 370 -2.63 5.79 -29.46
N ILE A 371 -3.43 4.73 -29.57
CA ILE A 371 -4.11 4.38 -30.82
C ILE A 371 -5.06 5.53 -31.23
N GLU A 372 -5.87 6.07 -30.31
CA GLU A 372 -6.75 7.17 -30.59
C GLU A 372 -6.00 8.47 -30.96
N LEU A 373 -4.88 8.75 -30.29
CA LEU A 373 -4.01 9.85 -30.64
C LEU A 373 -3.49 9.73 -32.07
N LEU A 374 -3.04 8.54 -32.48
CA LEU A 374 -2.54 8.27 -33.85
C LEU A 374 -3.65 8.31 -34.91
N ARG A 375 -4.90 8.06 -34.54
CA ARG A 375 -6.08 8.22 -35.41
C ARG A 375 -6.50 9.69 -35.58
N GLY A 376 -5.85 10.61 -34.88
CA GLY A 376 -6.17 12.04 -34.95
C GLY A 376 -7.49 12.39 -34.24
N VAL A 377 -7.95 11.57 -33.29
CA VAL A 377 -9.12 11.89 -32.47
C VAL A 377 -8.72 13.01 -31.51
N PRO A 378 -9.22 14.25 -31.72
CA PRO A 378 -8.91 15.37 -30.83
C PRO A 378 -9.76 15.24 -29.55
N ASN A 379 -9.17 15.55 -28.43
CA ASN A 379 -9.80 15.54 -27.11
C ASN A 379 -10.25 14.16 -26.68
N PHE A 380 -9.41 13.58 -25.89
CA PHE A 380 -9.68 12.30 -25.28
C PHE A 380 -11.06 12.29 -24.62
N VAL A 381 -12.02 11.80 -25.26
CA VAL A 381 -12.24 10.42 -25.19
C VAL A 381 -12.71 10.02 -23.80
N THR A 382 -13.91 9.60 -23.74
CA THR A 382 -14.49 9.01 -22.54
C THR A 382 -13.94 7.58 -22.37
N TYR A 383 -14.01 7.07 -21.16
CA TYR A 383 -13.72 5.66 -20.86
C TYR A 383 -14.62 4.67 -21.65
N GLN A 384 -15.69 5.17 -22.30
CA GLN A 384 -16.63 4.44 -23.15
C GLN A 384 -16.14 4.29 -24.60
N ASP A 385 -14.98 4.88 -24.95
CA ASP A 385 -14.40 4.72 -26.27
C ASP A 385 -14.20 3.24 -26.62
N PRO A 386 -14.71 2.77 -27.78
CA PRO A 386 -14.71 1.37 -28.14
C PRO A 386 -13.29 0.79 -28.32
N VAL A 387 -12.33 1.61 -28.76
CA VAL A 387 -10.92 1.17 -28.90
C VAL A 387 -10.30 0.98 -27.52
N ILE A 388 -10.48 1.96 -26.64
CA ILE A 388 -9.99 1.86 -25.26
C ILE A 388 -10.64 0.67 -24.55
N ALA A 389 -11.94 0.48 -24.69
CA ALA A 389 -12.67 -0.65 -24.12
C ALA A 389 -12.15 -1.99 -24.64
N ALA A 390 -11.90 -2.12 -25.95
CA ALA A 390 -11.39 -3.33 -26.57
C ALA A 390 -9.95 -3.65 -26.10
N VAL A 391 -9.06 -2.65 -26.03
CA VAL A 391 -7.68 -2.84 -25.57
C VAL A 391 -7.65 -3.18 -24.08
N ARG A 392 -8.50 -2.56 -23.26
CA ARG A 392 -8.65 -2.90 -21.83
C ARG A 392 -9.16 -4.33 -21.62
N PHE A 393 -10.14 -4.77 -22.43
CA PHE A 393 -10.59 -6.17 -22.41
C PHE A 393 -9.46 -7.14 -22.76
N GLY A 394 -8.68 -6.86 -23.82
CA GLY A 394 -7.46 -7.59 -24.14
C GLY A 394 -6.47 -7.64 -22.96
N GLY A 395 -6.28 -6.49 -22.30
CA GLY A 395 -5.46 -6.39 -21.07
C GLY A 395 -5.97 -7.28 -19.94
N GLN A 396 -7.27 -7.39 -19.74
CA GLN A 396 -7.87 -8.29 -18.73
C GLN A 396 -7.62 -9.76 -19.05
N VAL A 397 -7.74 -10.16 -20.34
CA VAL A 397 -7.42 -11.52 -20.81
C VAL A 397 -5.94 -11.85 -20.57
N VAL A 398 -5.03 -10.92 -20.92
CA VAL A 398 -3.59 -11.07 -20.66
C VAL A 398 -3.35 -11.17 -19.15
N THR A 399 -4.00 -10.34 -18.33
CA THR A 399 -3.90 -10.41 -16.87
C THR A 399 -4.27 -11.80 -16.37
N ALA A 400 -5.41 -12.34 -16.79
CA ALA A 400 -5.86 -13.69 -16.38
C ALA A 400 -4.84 -14.77 -16.76
N ALA A 401 -4.29 -14.71 -17.98
CA ALA A 401 -3.26 -15.64 -18.46
C ALA A 401 -1.96 -15.52 -17.62
N VAL A 402 -1.51 -14.30 -17.33
CA VAL A 402 -0.31 -14.04 -16.50
C VAL A 402 -0.53 -14.53 -15.06
N LEU A 403 -1.69 -14.26 -14.46
CA LEU A 403 -2.02 -14.73 -13.12
C LEU A 403 -2.01 -16.27 -13.05
N PHE A 404 -2.65 -16.92 -14.01
CA PHE A 404 -2.67 -18.39 -14.09
C PHE A 404 -1.26 -18.97 -14.27
N TRP A 405 -0.46 -18.39 -15.14
CA TRP A 405 0.92 -18.81 -15.36
C TRP A 405 1.80 -18.63 -14.10
N LEU A 406 1.70 -17.47 -13.41
CA LEU A 406 2.42 -17.23 -12.16
C LEU A 406 1.95 -18.18 -11.05
N TRP A 407 0.64 -18.45 -11.00
CA TRP A 407 0.08 -19.39 -10.04
C TRP A 407 0.61 -20.81 -10.25
N LEU A 408 0.68 -21.29 -11.51
CA LEU A 408 1.27 -22.59 -11.83
C LEU A 408 2.77 -22.66 -11.46
N ARG A 409 3.48 -21.55 -11.53
CA ARG A 409 4.91 -21.49 -11.15
C ARG A 409 5.16 -21.37 -9.65
N ALA A 410 4.15 -21.11 -8.86
CA ALA A 410 4.25 -20.84 -7.42
C ALA A 410 4.97 -21.95 -6.65
N GLY A 411 4.71 -23.21 -6.96
CA GLY A 411 5.35 -24.37 -6.31
C GLY A 411 6.86 -24.46 -6.54
N ARG A 412 7.38 -23.93 -7.67
CA ARG A 412 8.80 -23.98 -8.04
C ARG A 412 9.57 -22.72 -7.69
N ALA A 413 8.94 -21.56 -7.86
CA ALA A 413 9.60 -20.26 -7.78
C ALA A 413 9.31 -19.48 -6.46
N GLY A 414 8.58 -20.11 -5.53
CA GLY A 414 8.17 -19.51 -4.27
C GLY A 414 6.85 -18.73 -4.41
N TRP A 415 5.81 -19.23 -3.77
CA TRP A 415 4.45 -18.73 -3.93
C TRP A 415 4.27 -17.27 -3.48
N VAL A 416 4.98 -16.81 -2.43
CA VAL A 416 4.93 -15.41 -1.97
C VAL A 416 5.43 -14.45 -3.05
N ARG A 417 6.54 -14.80 -3.71
CA ARG A 417 7.08 -13.99 -4.81
C ARG A 417 6.13 -13.97 -6.01
N MET A 418 5.58 -15.13 -6.36
CA MET A 418 4.62 -15.22 -7.49
C MET A 418 3.34 -14.45 -7.19
N LEU A 419 2.85 -14.48 -5.95
CA LEU A 419 1.72 -13.66 -5.52
C LEU A 419 2.02 -12.17 -5.67
N GLY A 420 3.15 -11.69 -5.18
CA GLY A 420 3.51 -10.27 -5.29
C GLY A 420 3.60 -9.81 -6.75
N LEU A 421 4.17 -10.63 -7.64
CA LEU A 421 4.20 -10.37 -9.09
C LEU A 421 2.79 -10.40 -9.70
N SER A 422 1.93 -11.30 -9.25
CA SER A 422 0.52 -11.38 -9.68
C SER A 422 -0.24 -10.10 -9.31
N LEU A 423 -0.06 -9.59 -8.09
CA LEU A 423 -0.68 -8.34 -7.67
C LEU A 423 -0.18 -7.15 -8.49
N LEU A 424 1.12 -7.09 -8.84
CA LEU A 424 1.62 -6.06 -9.76
C LEU A 424 1.06 -6.22 -11.18
N ALA A 425 0.89 -7.46 -11.67
CA ALA A 425 0.28 -7.70 -12.97
C ALA A 425 -1.17 -7.18 -13.01
N VAL A 426 -1.97 -7.44 -11.94
CA VAL A 426 -3.32 -6.87 -11.80
C VAL A 426 -3.29 -5.35 -11.90
N VAL A 427 -2.31 -4.70 -11.27
CA VAL A 427 -2.21 -3.24 -11.29
C VAL A 427 -1.87 -2.72 -12.68
N PHE A 428 -0.77 -3.17 -13.28
CA PHE A 428 -0.25 -2.55 -14.51
C PHE A 428 -0.98 -3.01 -15.78
N LEU A 429 -1.55 -4.22 -15.77
CA LEU A 429 -2.35 -4.75 -16.88
C LEU A 429 -3.85 -4.50 -16.70
N GLY A 430 -4.26 -4.03 -15.53
CA GLY A 430 -5.63 -3.59 -15.26
C GLY A 430 -5.99 -2.29 -15.97
N PRO A 431 -7.28 -1.93 -16.02
CA PRO A 431 -7.76 -0.75 -16.75
C PRO A 431 -7.33 0.59 -16.10
N VAL A 432 -7.03 0.57 -14.80
CA VAL A 432 -6.72 1.77 -14.01
C VAL A 432 -5.54 1.50 -13.09
N VAL A 433 -4.60 2.45 -13.04
CA VAL A 433 -3.51 2.46 -12.08
C VAL A 433 -3.61 3.73 -11.24
N GLN A 434 -3.70 3.53 -9.92
CA GLN A 434 -3.47 4.60 -8.95
C GLN A 434 -2.11 4.36 -8.26
N PRO A 435 -1.40 5.41 -7.83
CA PRO A 435 -0.05 5.27 -7.26
C PRO A 435 0.03 4.25 -6.13
N TRP A 436 -0.94 4.24 -5.24
CA TRP A 436 -0.98 3.36 -4.08
C TRP A 436 -1.32 1.90 -4.40
N TYR A 437 -1.87 1.58 -5.58
CA TYR A 437 -2.16 0.20 -5.98
C TYR A 437 -0.89 -0.64 -6.07
N VAL A 438 0.23 -0.04 -6.45
CA VAL A 438 1.52 -0.73 -6.54
C VAL A 438 1.93 -1.32 -5.18
N LEU A 439 1.49 -0.73 -4.07
CA LEU A 439 1.76 -1.24 -2.71
C LEU A 439 1.15 -2.62 -2.46
N TRP A 440 0.12 -3.06 -3.20
CA TRP A 440 -0.42 -4.41 -3.06
C TRP A 440 0.65 -5.47 -3.33
N GLY A 441 1.37 -5.34 -4.43
CA GLY A 441 2.44 -6.25 -4.82
C GLY A 441 3.78 -5.94 -4.16
N LEU A 442 4.17 -4.65 -4.04
CA LEU A 442 5.46 -4.26 -3.46
C LEU A 442 5.59 -4.68 -2.00
N THR A 443 4.52 -4.57 -1.20
CA THR A 443 4.54 -5.00 0.21
C THR A 443 4.81 -6.51 0.31
N VAL A 444 4.15 -7.32 -0.52
CA VAL A 444 4.35 -8.78 -0.55
C VAL A 444 5.73 -9.16 -1.08
N LEU A 445 6.21 -8.50 -2.15
CA LEU A 445 7.55 -8.71 -2.70
C LEU A 445 8.64 -8.30 -1.73
N GLY A 446 8.42 -7.25 -0.93
CA GLY A 446 9.33 -6.83 0.14
C GLY A 446 9.58 -7.92 1.18
N ALA A 447 8.66 -8.87 1.35
CA ALA A 447 8.85 -10.03 2.20
C ALA A 447 9.72 -11.14 1.58
N THR A 448 10.14 -11.01 0.32
CA THR A 448 10.97 -12.00 -0.39
C THR A 448 12.42 -11.52 -0.52
N ARG A 449 13.30 -12.41 -0.97
CA ARG A 449 14.67 -12.01 -1.31
C ARG A 449 14.65 -11.10 -2.53
N LEU A 450 15.21 -9.89 -2.38
CA LEU A 450 15.34 -8.92 -3.43
C LEU A 450 16.81 -8.79 -3.84
N ASP A 451 17.08 -8.88 -5.14
CA ASP A 451 18.38 -8.55 -5.70
C ASP A 451 18.55 -7.01 -5.79
N ARG A 452 19.76 -6.57 -6.14
CA ARG A 452 20.08 -5.14 -6.26
C ARG A 452 19.18 -4.42 -7.28
N ARG A 453 18.83 -5.07 -8.38
CA ARG A 453 17.98 -4.46 -9.43
C ARG A 453 16.57 -4.24 -8.92
N ALA A 454 15.99 -5.24 -8.26
CA ALA A 454 14.67 -5.13 -7.63
C ALA A 454 14.64 -4.01 -6.56
N TRP A 455 15.69 -3.87 -5.76
CA TRP A 455 15.81 -2.77 -4.81
C TRP A 455 15.74 -1.39 -5.49
N LEU A 456 16.53 -1.20 -6.54
CA LEU A 456 16.56 0.08 -7.27
C LEU A 456 15.22 0.36 -7.95
N VAL A 457 14.64 -0.64 -8.62
CA VAL A 457 13.36 -0.52 -9.31
C VAL A 457 12.25 -0.20 -8.30
N PHE A 458 12.14 -0.96 -7.20
CA PHE A 458 11.06 -0.76 -6.24
C PHE A 458 11.20 0.56 -5.48
N ALA A 459 12.43 0.96 -5.14
CA ALA A 459 12.69 2.25 -4.52
C ALA A 459 12.37 3.41 -5.48
N GLY A 460 12.83 3.34 -6.71
CA GLY A 460 12.57 4.36 -7.73
C GLY A 460 11.08 4.49 -8.03
N THR A 461 10.39 3.37 -8.22
CA THR A 461 8.94 3.34 -8.46
C THR A 461 8.16 3.93 -7.28
N SER A 462 8.51 3.56 -6.04
CA SER A 462 7.85 4.11 -4.85
C SER A 462 8.05 5.62 -4.73
N PHE A 463 9.27 6.11 -4.97
CA PHE A 463 9.57 7.53 -4.89
C PHE A 463 8.88 8.31 -6.02
N TRP A 464 8.93 7.80 -7.25
CA TRP A 464 8.18 8.37 -8.38
C TRP A 464 6.69 8.49 -8.09
N LEU A 465 6.05 7.37 -7.76
CA LEU A 465 4.60 7.33 -7.59
C LEU A 465 4.11 8.15 -6.39
N SER A 466 4.96 8.38 -5.38
CA SER A 466 4.59 9.27 -4.28
C SER A 466 4.39 10.73 -4.69
N MET A 467 4.93 11.15 -5.86
CA MET A 467 4.86 12.51 -6.38
C MET A 467 3.78 12.72 -7.47
N MET A 468 3.05 11.66 -7.87
CA MET A 468 2.21 11.69 -9.06
C MET A 468 0.76 12.14 -8.84
N ILE A 469 0.39 12.49 -7.64
CA ILE A 469 -0.92 13.09 -7.33
C ILE A 469 -0.68 14.48 -6.72
N ALA A 470 -1.42 15.46 -7.20
CA ALA A 470 -1.42 16.77 -6.57
C ALA A 470 -2.04 16.71 -5.17
N PRO A 471 -1.62 17.58 -4.23
CA PRO A 471 -2.05 17.49 -2.83
C PRO A 471 -3.57 17.47 -2.62
N GLN A 472 -4.33 18.18 -3.46
CA GLN A 472 -5.80 18.22 -3.43
C GLN A 472 -6.48 17.01 -4.09
N GLY A 473 -5.72 16.09 -4.71
CA GLY A 473 -6.22 14.85 -5.30
C GLY A 473 -6.31 14.83 -6.82
N SER A 474 -5.87 15.88 -7.54
CA SER A 474 -5.83 15.88 -9.01
C SER A 474 -4.74 14.95 -9.52
N ASN A 475 -5.07 14.12 -10.51
CA ASN A 475 -4.12 13.18 -11.10
C ASN A 475 -3.18 13.88 -12.10
N LEU A 476 -1.89 13.87 -11.83
CA LEU A 476 -0.85 14.33 -12.78
C LEU A 476 -0.61 13.31 -13.90
N PHE A 477 -1.19 12.13 -13.81
CA PHE A 477 -1.15 11.10 -14.87
C PHE A 477 -1.94 11.44 -16.13
N LEU A 478 -2.72 12.50 -16.10
CA LEU A 478 -3.44 12.99 -17.26
C LEU A 478 -2.51 13.73 -18.22
N ASP A 479 -1.37 14.25 -17.72
CA ASP A 479 -0.35 14.95 -18.49
C ASP A 479 0.85 14.04 -18.74
N TRP A 480 1.26 13.91 -20.00
CA TRP A 480 2.40 13.08 -20.39
C TRP A 480 3.74 13.62 -19.85
N ALA A 481 3.88 14.94 -19.70
CA ALA A 481 5.13 15.54 -19.26
C ALA A 481 5.54 15.14 -17.83
N PRO A 482 4.68 15.20 -16.79
CA PRO A 482 4.97 14.63 -15.48
C PRO A 482 5.22 13.12 -15.51
N VAL A 483 4.49 12.36 -16.35
CA VAL A 483 4.65 10.90 -16.48
C VAL A 483 6.05 10.53 -16.99
N ILE A 484 6.70 11.38 -17.78
CA ILE A 484 8.07 11.18 -18.25
C ILE A 484 9.10 11.79 -17.29
N ALA A 485 8.90 13.04 -16.85
CA ALA A 485 9.89 13.77 -16.08
C ALA A 485 10.07 13.22 -14.66
N MET A 486 8.98 12.91 -13.96
CA MET A 486 9.04 12.45 -12.57
C MET A 486 9.77 11.12 -12.37
N PRO A 487 9.57 10.07 -13.20
CA PRO A 487 10.36 8.84 -13.05
C PRO A 487 11.86 9.07 -13.33
N LEU A 488 12.22 9.97 -14.21
CA LEU A 488 13.64 10.32 -14.46
C LEU A 488 14.27 10.93 -13.20
N VAL A 489 13.59 11.89 -12.57
CA VAL A 489 14.04 12.51 -11.32
C VAL A 489 14.16 11.45 -10.22
N ALA A 490 13.15 10.60 -10.06
CA ALA A 490 13.17 9.52 -9.07
C ALA A 490 14.28 8.49 -9.35
N ALA A 491 14.51 8.12 -10.60
CA ALA A 491 15.57 7.21 -10.99
C ALA A 491 16.96 7.81 -10.68
N VAL A 492 17.21 9.08 -11.05
CA VAL A 492 18.47 9.78 -10.75
C VAL A 492 18.72 9.82 -9.24
N ALA A 493 17.74 10.24 -8.45
CA ALA A 493 17.85 10.27 -6.98
C ALA A 493 18.14 8.88 -6.39
N THR A 494 17.41 7.86 -6.85
CA THR A 494 17.57 6.48 -6.38
C THR A 494 18.94 5.92 -6.72
N ILE A 495 19.41 6.10 -7.95
CA ILE A 495 20.74 5.65 -8.40
C ILE A 495 21.84 6.41 -7.65
N ALA A 496 21.70 7.72 -7.46
CA ALA A 496 22.68 8.52 -6.75
C ALA A 496 22.85 8.07 -5.29
N VAL A 497 21.77 7.69 -4.62
CA VAL A 497 21.80 7.30 -3.22
C VAL A 497 22.08 5.80 -3.05
N LEU A 498 21.37 4.94 -3.78
CA LEU A 498 21.45 3.48 -3.61
C LEU A 498 22.40 2.80 -4.60
N GLY A 499 22.72 3.43 -5.74
CA GLY A 499 23.55 2.83 -6.79
C GLY A 499 25.05 2.76 -6.47
N ARG A 500 25.57 3.60 -5.58
CA ARG A 500 27.02 3.77 -5.32
C ARG A 500 27.63 2.76 -4.33
N SER A 501 26.86 1.85 -3.75
CA SER A 501 27.44 0.80 -2.92
C SER A 501 27.99 -0.33 -3.80
N ARG A 502 29.32 -0.39 -4.00
CA ARG A 502 30.00 -1.60 -4.48
C ARG A 502 29.74 -2.73 -3.47
N ASP A 503 29.48 -3.89 -4.02
CA ASP A 503 29.26 -5.19 -3.42
C ASP A 503 29.82 -5.38 -1.98
N GLU A 504 29.03 -5.11 -0.96
CA GLU A 504 29.10 -5.82 0.30
C GLU A 504 27.87 -6.74 0.34
N VAL A 505 28.15 -7.99 -0.01
CA VAL A 505 27.20 -9.10 0.12
C VAL A 505 26.88 -9.24 1.61
N VAL A 506 25.65 -8.91 1.97
CA VAL A 506 25.12 -9.34 3.28
C VAL A 506 25.07 -10.86 3.23
N GLU A 507 25.94 -11.53 3.99
CA GLU A 507 25.91 -12.98 4.12
C GLU A 507 24.49 -13.46 4.51
N PRO A 508 24.01 -14.50 3.87
CA PRO A 508 22.67 -14.99 4.13
C PRO A 508 22.60 -15.55 5.55
N VAL A 509 21.69 -15.02 6.35
CA VAL A 509 21.25 -15.70 7.58
C VAL A 509 20.84 -17.12 7.21
N ALA A 510 21.46 -18.11 7.83
CA ALA A 510 21.26 -19.53 7.56
C ALA A 510 19.78 -19.86 7.50
N ALA A 511 19.35 -20.48 6.42
CA ALA A 511 17.97 -20.85 6.18
C ALA A 511 17.50 -21.87 7.23
N PRO A 512 16.34 -21.69 7.87
CA PRO A 512 15.66 -22.82 8.49
C PRO A 512 15.29 -23.83 7.41
N GLY A 513 15.49 -25.13 7.71
CA GLY A 513 15.50 -26.24 6.79
C GLY A 513 14.48 -26.18 5.66
N LYS A 514 14.94 -26.52 4.47
CA LYS A 514 14.12 -26.75 3.28
C LYS A 514 12.95 -27.66 3.64
N LEU A 515 11.73 -27.24 3.37
CA LEU A 515 10.61 -28.15 3.13
C LEU A 515 10.99 -28.98 1.89
N VAL A 516 11.68 -30.08 2.11
CA VAL A 516 11.94 -31.10 1.10
C VAL A 516 10.60 -31.82 0.93
N VAL A 517 9.89 -31.52 -0.14
CA VAL A 517 8.88 -32.45 -0.64
C VAL A 517 9.68 -33.69 -1.06
N SER A 518 9.67 -34.72 -0.23
CA SER A 518 10.25 -36.02 -0.59
C SER A 518 9.56 -36.50 -1.86
N ALA A 519 10.37 -36.71 -2.89
CA ALA A 519 9.96 -37.47 -4.07
C ALA A 519 9.51 -38.86 -3.62
N PRO A 520 8.51 -39.48 -4.27
CA PRO A 520 8.09 -40.83 -3.98
C PRO A 520 9.30 -41.79 -4.19
N PRO A 521 9.44 -42.85 -3.39
CA PRO A 521 10.51 -43.81 -3.58
C PRO A 521 10.36 -44.48 -4.94
N GLY A 522 11.23 -44.11 -5.86
CA GLY A 522 11.44 -44.79 -7.12
C GLY A 522 12.18 -46.11 -6.87
N ASP A 523 11.83 -47.11 -7.64
CA ASP A 523 12.23 -48.47 -7.64
C ASP A 523 13.70 -48.73 -7.24
N ARG A 524 13.89 -49.62 -6.30
CA ARG A 524 15.20 -50.21 -6.02
C ARG A 524 15.60 -51.04 -7.24
N GLU A 525 16.58 -50.56 -7.98
CA GLU A 525 17.32 -51.42 -8.90
C GLU A 525 17.96 -52.57 -8.13
N LEU A 526 17.58 -53.78 -8.49
CA LEU A 526 18.23 -55.03 -8.05
C LEU A 526 19.65 -55.06 -8.64
N GLY A 527 20.66 -54.94 -7.79
CA GLY A 527 22.04 -55.15 -8.17
C GLY A 527 22.31 -56.58 -8.63
N PRO A 528 23.31 -56.77 -9.50
CA PRO A 528 23.57 -58.07 -10.10
C PRO A 528 24.11 -59.10 -9.08
N VAL A 529 23.54 -60.30 -9.13
CA VAL A 529 23.98 -61.48 -8.38
C VAL A 529 25.40 -61.86 -8.82
N ALA A 530 26.36 -61.81 -7.90
CA ALA A 530 27.70 -62.34 -8.12
C ALA A 530 27.64 -63.87 -8.16
N SER A 531 28.00 -64.46 -9.29
CA SER A 531 28.25 -65.87 -9.40
C SER A 531 29.56 -66.28 -8.77
N VAL A 532 29.50 -67.18 -7.80
CA VAL A 532 30.66 -67.83 -7.22
C VAL A 532 31.18 -68.88 -8.24
N ARG A 533 32.44 -68.79 -8.58
CA ARG A 533 33.43 -69.84 -8.66
C ARG A 533 34.75 -69.33 -8.22
#